data_5221c2be993ab31905cd4f4d29227ca9
#
_entry.id   5221c2be993ab31905cd4f4d29227ca9
#
_cell.length_a   1.000
_cell.length_b   1.000
_cell.length_c   1.000
_cell.angle_alpha   90.00
_cell.angle_beta   90.00
_cell.angle_gamma   90.00
#
_symmetry.space_group_name_H-M   'P 1'
#
loop_
_entity.id
_entity.type
_entity.pdbx_description
1 polymer ?
#
loop_
_entity_poly.entity_id
_entity_poly.type
_entity_poly.pdbx_seq_one_letter_code
_entity_poly.pdbx_strand_id
1 'polypeptide(L)'
;NPIDEFAFDEVTDGEHDKHLWVNSAYAMGVRINAAFREYGWCTRIRGVESGGTVKDLPLATFPTDDGGVDQKCPTEVAISDRREAELSDLGLIPLIHRKGTTDATFIGSQTVHKPAKYDDPNATANARLAARLPYLFASCRFAHYLKCMVRDWIGGTREGPQLQADLSDWVHQYVTADPDSATEETKARLPLKRAEVTVEPDPENPGYYKSRFLFVPHHQLEGMDVSVSMVSQLPQGK
;
A
#
# COMPACT_ATOMS: atom_id res chain seq x y z
N ASN A 1 -12.43 -18.88 13.97
CA ASN A 1 -13.68 -18.82 14.72
C ASN A 1 -13.70 -17.52 15.51
N PRO A 2 -14.77 -16.73 15.40
CA PRO A 2 -14.91 -15.59 16.30
C PRO A 2 -14.95 -16.09 17.74
N ILE A 3 -14.23 -15.42 18.62
CA ILE A 3 -14.35 -15.63 20.06
C ILE A 3 -15.51 -14.74 20.48
N ASP A 4 -16.64 -15.34 20.83
CA ASP A 4 -17.86 -14.62 21.19
C ASP A 4 -17.72 -13.97 22.58
N GLU A 5 -16.87 -14.54 23.43
CA GLU A 5 -16.61 -14.06 24.78
C GLU A 5 -15.13 -14.27 25.11
N PHE A 6 -14.45 -13.21 25.57
CA PHE A 6 -13.07 -13.24 25.98
C PHE A 6 -12.96 -12.83 27.46
N ALA A 7 -12.65 -13.80 28.31
CA ALA A 7 -12.67 -13.64 29.76
C ALA A 7 -11.38 -12.99 30.34
N PHE A 8 -10.72 -12.10 29.59
CA PHE A 8 -9.56 -11.39 30.06
C PHE A 8 -9.91 -9.93 30.33
N ASP A 9 -9.73 -9.52 31.58
CA ASP A 9 -9.83 -8.11 32.01
C ASP A 9 -8.43 -7.56 32.26
N GLU A 10 -8.06 -6.52 31.52
CA GLU A 10 -6.79 -5.83 31.69
C GLU A 10 -6.89 -4.86 32.87
N VAL A 11 -6.20 -5.15 33.96
CA VAL A 11 -6.15 -4.32 35.14
C VAL A 11 -4.90 -3.46 35.11
N THR A 12 -5.04 -2.19 34.76
CA THR A 12 -3.92 -1.24 34.60
C THR A 12 -3.81 -0.24 35.75
N ASP A 13 -4.83 -0.12 36.60
CA ASP A 13 -4.91 0.88 37.71
C ASP A 13 -4.61 2.33 37.25
N GLY A 14 -4.81 2.62 35.96
CA GLY A 14 -4.47 3.90 35.34
C GLY A 14 -2.97 4.07 34.99
N GLU A 15 -2.16 3.05 35.21
CA GLU A 15 -0.72 3.11 34.93
C GLU A 15 -0.41 2.68 33.49
N HIS A 16 0.33 3.51 32.75
CA HIS A 16 0.70 3.28 31.37
C HIS A 16 1.51 1.99 31.17
N ASP A 17 2.43 1.70 32.07
CA ASP A 17 3.36 0.59 31.96
C ASP A 17 2.71 -0.78 32.26
N LYS A 18 1.48 -0.76 32.83
CA LYS A 18 0.73 -1.98 33.11
C LYS A 18 -0.13 -2.46 31.93
N HIS A 19 -0.24 -1.69 30.84
CA HIS A 19 -0.92 -2.14 29.64
C HIS A 19 -0.16 -3.29 28.96
N LEU A 20 -0.89 -4.22 28.38
CA LEU A 20 -0.32 -5.26 27.54
C LEU A 20 0.06 -4.68 26.16
N TRP A 21 1.34 -4.46 25.97
CA TRP A 21 1.87 -3.96 24.71
C TRP A 21 2.12 -5.08 23.70
N VAL A 22 1.64 -4.90 22.49
CA VAL A 22 1.85 -5.82 21.37
C VAL A 22 2.50 -5.11 20.20
N ASN A 23 3.15 -5.87 19.32
CA ASN A 23 3.78 -5.30 18.14
C ASN A 23 2.74 -4.67 17.20
N SER A 24 2.95 -3.41 16.82
CA SER A 24 2.06 -2.65 15.92
C SER A 24 1.89 -3.28 14.54
N ALA A 25 2.72 -4.25 14.14
CA ALA A 25 2.55 -5.01 12.91
C ALA A 25 1.20 -5.74 12.84
N TYR A 26 0.64 -6.19 13.98
CA TYR A 26 -0.71 -6.78 14.02
C TYR A 26 -1.77 -5.75 13.64
N ALA A 27 -1.66 -4.52 14.12
CA ALA A 27 -2.57 -3.44 13.74
C ALA A 27 -2.45 -3.10 12.24
N MET A 28 -1.22 -3.07 11.70
CA MET A 28 -1.01 -2.90 10.26
C MET A 28 -1.64 -4.05 9.46
N GLY A 29 -1.50 -5.29 9.90
CA GLY A 29 -2.16 -6.46 9.28
C GLY A 29 -3.69 -6.31 9.23
N VAL A 30 -4.30 -5.79 10.31
CA VAL A 30 -5.74 -5.49 10.35
C VAL A 30 -6.10 -4.39 9.34
N ARG A 31 -5.29 -3.35 9.19
CA ARG A 31 -5.54 -2.28 8.19
C ARG A 31 -5.45 -2.79 6.76
N ILE A 32 -4.46 -3.64 6.46
CA ILE A 32 -4.31 -4.28 5.14
C ILE A 32 -5.54 -5.14 4.82
N ASN A 33 -5.96 -5.99 5.76
CA ASN A 33 -7.14 -6.85 5.58
C ASN A 33 -8.44 -6.05 5.45
N ALA A 34 -8.59 -4.97 6.22
CA ALA A 34 -9.75 -4.09 6.14
C ALA A 34 -9.83 -3.40 4.77
N ALA A 35 -8.72 -2.86 4.27
CA ALA A 35 -8.65 -2.24 2.96
C ALA A 35 -8.99 -3.24 1.84
N PHE A 36 -8.47 -4.46 1.92
CA PHE A 36 -8.77 -5.51 0.95
C PHE A 36 -10.26 -5.90 0.96
N ARG A 37 -10.83 -6.08 2.16
CA ARG A 37 -12.25 -6.44 2.31
C ARG A 37 -13.19 -5.37 1.74
N GLU A 38 -12.84 -4.10 1.91
CA GLU A 38 -13.69 -2.97 1.52
C GLU A 38 -13.54 -2.60 0.04
N TYR A 39 -12.30 -2.57 -0.45
CA TYR A 39 -11.99 -2.06 -1.79
C TYR A 39 -11.52 -3.14 -2.77
N GLY A 40 -11.19 -4.33 -2.29
CA GLY A 40 -10.54 -5.37 -3.09
C GLY A 40 -9.06 -5.15 -3.36
N TRP A 41 -8.47 -4.05 -2.85
CA TRP A 41 -7.08 -3.65 -3.00
C TRP A 41 -6.49 -3.19 -1.67
N CYS A 42 -5.16 -3.35 -1.48
CA CYS A 42 -4.45 -2.93 -0.27
C CYS A 42 -3.74 -1.57 -0.47
N THR A 43 -4.39 -0.62 -1.12
CA THR A 43 -3.79 0.70 -1.41
C THR A 43 -4.06 1.72 -0.31
N ARG A 44 -5.19 1.62 0.39
CA ARG A 44 -5.58 2.52 1.49
C ARG A 44 -5.24 1.93 2.86
N ILE A 45 -3.96 1.97 3.23
CA ILE A 45 -3.44 1.37 4.47
C ILE A 45 -2.62 2.34 5.32
N ARG A 46 -2.52 3.61 4.91
CA ARG A 46 -1.70 4.64 5.56
C ARG A 46 -2.39 5.99 5.56
N GLY A 47 -1.86 6.93 6.36
CA GLY A 47 -2.43 8.28 6.49
C GLY A 47 -3.70 8.32 7.33
N VAL A 48 -4.03 9.51 7.80
CA VAL A 48 -5.15 9.72 8.74
C VAL A 48 -6.49 9.35 8.10
N GLU A 49 -6.74 9.81 6.87
CA GLU A 49 -8.02 9.63 6.16
C GLU A 49 -7.99 8.49 5.13
N SER A 50 -6.82 7.87 4.93
CA SER A 50 -6.61 6.86 3.90
C SER A 50 -6.38 5.46 4.48
N GLY A 51 -7.00 5.15 5.62
CA GLY A 51 -7.07 3.80 6.17
C GLY A 51 -5.94 3.42 7.15
N GLY A 52 -4.97 4.33 7.42
CA GLY A 52 -3.87 4.06 8.35
C GLY A 52 -4.21 4.26 9.83
N THR A 53 -5.39 4.78 10.15
CA THR A 53 -5.79 5.08 11.54
C THR A 53 -6.31 3.85 12.27
N VAL A 54 -5.76 3.61 13.45
CA VAL A 54 -6.24 2.67 14.46
C VAL A 54 -6.97 3.48 15.50
N LYS A 55 -8.27 3.23 15.65
CA LYS A 55 -9.17 4.00 16.52
C LYS A 55 -9.39 3.33 17.86
N ASP A 56 -9.87 4.12 18.81
CA ASP A 56 -10.39 3.66 20.09
C ASP A 56 -9.38 2.83 20.90
N LEU A 57 -8.11 3.26 20.91
CA LEU A 57 -7.07 2.63 21.69
C LEU A 57 -7.23 2.98 23.18
N PRO A 58 -6.93 2.05 24.10
CA PRO A 58 -6.96 2.33 25.53
C PRO A 58 -5.94 3.40 25.90
N LEU A 59 -6.31 4.24 26.86
CA LEU A 59 -5.48 5.34 27.38
C LEU A 59 -5.30 5.23 28.88
N ALA A 60 -4.08 5.51 29.33
CA ALA A 60 -3.83 5.87 30.73
C ALA A 60 -4.01 7.39 30.92
N THR A 61 -4.67 7.78 32.00
CA THR A 61 -4.82 9.17 32.39
C THR A 61 -4.08 9.41 33.69
N PHE A 62 -3.62 10.65 33.89
CA PHE A 62 -2.93 11.05 35.13
C PHE A 62 -3.35 12.46 35.55
N PRO A 63 -3.37 12.74 36.87
CA PRO A 63 -3.65 14.09 37.38
C PRO A 63 -2.48 15.03 37.07
N THR A 64 -2.79 16.27 36.73
CA THR A 64 -1.81 17.34 36.50
C THR A 64 -1.67 18.22 37.73
N ASP A 65 -0.55 18.94 37.87
CA ASP A 65 -0.26 19.80 39.04
C ASP A 65 -1.25 20.96 39.23
N ASP A 66 -1.93 21.35 38.17
CA ASP A 66 -2.97 22.39 38.15
C ASP A 66 -4.38 21.85 38.46
N GLY A 67 -4.48 20.59 38.85
CA GLY A 67 -5.73 19.92 39.25
C GLY A 67 -6.57 19.41 38.06
N GLY A 68 -6.04 19.43 36.87
CA GLY A 68 -6.63 18.81 35.68
C GLY A 68 -6.31 17.32 35.57
N VAL A 69 -6.78 16.72 34.47
CA VAL A 69 -6.43 15.35 34.08
C VAL A 69 -5.88 15.39 32.65
N ASP A 70 -4.70 14.83 32.45
CA ASP A 70 -4.09 14.70 31.12
C ASP A 70 -3.98 13.23 30.70
N GLN A 71 -3.70 13.00 29.45
CA GLN A 71 -3.69 11.66 28.84
C GLN A 71 -2.28 11.29 28.39
N LYS A 72 -1.88 10.07 28.68
CA LYS A 72 -0.72 9.44 28.03
C LYS A 72 -1.05 9.07 26.58
N CYS A 73 -0.02 8.92 25.74
CA CYS A 73 -0.22 8.42 24.37
C CYS A 73 -0.76 6.97 24.41
N PRO A 74 -1.59 6.57 23.41
CA PRO A 74 -2.13 5.22 23.30
C PRO A 74 -1.12 4.22 22.75
N THR A 75 0.14 4.58 22.64
CA THR A 75 1.27 3.74 22.22
C THR A 75 2.30 3.69 23.35
N GLU A 76 3.06 2.60 23.41
CA GLU A 76 4.08 2.41 24.45
C GLU A 76 5.07 3.58 24.50
N VAL A 77 5.46 4.09 23.33
CA VAL A 77 6.38 5.21 23.19
C VAL A 77 5.75 6.28 22.29
N ALA A 78 5.84 7.54 22.71
CA ALA A 78 5.45 8.68 21.91
C ALA A 78 6.50 8.95 20.82
N ILE A 79 6.10 8.83 19.56
CA ILE A 79 6.96 9.12 18.39
C ILE A 79 6.49 10.43 17.80
N SER A 80 7.40 11.42 17.72
CA SER A 80 7.13 12.71 17.07
C SER A 80 7.20 12.59 15.54
N ASP A 81 6.57 13.53 14.82
CA ASP A 81 6.56 13.57 13.35
C ASP A 81 7.98 13.55 12.76
N ARG A 82 8.92 14.28 13.40
CA ARG A 82 10.32 14.25 12.99
C ARG A 82 10.93 12.85 13.11
N ARG A 83 10.66 12.16 14.21
CA ARG A 83 11.18 10.81 14.44
C ARG A 83 10.48 9.80 13.51
N GLU A 84 9.21 10.01 13.20
CA GLU A 84 8.50 9.22 12.20
C GLU A 84 9.18 9.31 10.84
N ALA A 85 9.50 10.52 10.37
CA ALA A 85 10.19 10.72 9.10
C ALA A 85 11.58 10.05 9.07
N GLU A 86 12.37 10.17 10.15
CA GLU A 86 13.67 9.50 10.28
C GLU A 86 13.52 7.95 10.21
N LEU A 87 12.52 7.38 10.87
CA LEU A 87 12.25 5.94 10.86
C LEU A 87 11.76 5.46 9.49
N SER A 88 10.89 6.25 8.84
CA SER A 88 10.40 5.99 7.49
C SER A 88 11.52 5.98 6.45
N ASP A 89 12.48 6.89 6.56
CA ASP A 89 13.67 6.92 5.69
C ASP A 89 14.57 5.68 5.89
N LEU A 90 14.51 5.04 7.06
CA LEU A 90 15.19 3.77 7.36
C LEU A 90 14.39 2.53 6.92
N GLY A 91 13.18 2.71 6.38
CA GLY A 91 12.33 1.62 5.90
C GLY A 91 11.42 1.02 6.96
N LEU A 92 11.20 1.72 8.08
CA LEU A 92 10.29 1.30 9.14
C LEU A 92 8.93 1.96 8.97
N ILE A 93 7.88 1.36 9.55
CA ILE A 93 6.52 1.89 9.55
C ILE A 93 6.09 2.08 11.01
N PRO A 94 6.38 3.23 11.62
CA PRO A 94 5.97 3.49 12.98
C PRO A 94 4.48 3.80 13.09
N LEU A 95 3.87 3.38 14.20
CA LEU A 95 2.53 3.79 14.61
C LEU A 95 2.67 5.00 15.52
N ILE A 96 2.18 6.15 15.10
CA ILE A 96 2.24 7.39 15.86
C ILE A 96 0.88 7.77 16.40
N HIS A 97 0.83 8.26 17.64
CA HIS A 97 -0.42 8.73 18.24
C HIS A 97 -0.81 10.10 17.67
N ARG A 98 -2.10 10.40 17.70
CA ARG A 98 -2.64 11.73 17.38
C ARG A 98 -2.91 12.46 18.68
N LYS A 99 -2.22 13.57 18.89
CA LYS A 99 -2.34 14.38 20.12
C LYS A 99 -3.80 14.74 20.41
N GLY A 100 -4.23 14.50 21.66
CA GLY A 100 -5.59 14.82 22.12
C GLY A 100 -6.68 13.85 21.61
N THR A 101 -6.30 12.67 21.12
CA THR A 101 -7.23 11.63 20.68
C THR A 101 -6.82 10.26 21.22
N THR A 102 -7.74 9.30 21.15
CA THR A 102 -7.47 7.88 21.44
C THR A 102 -6.89 7.13 20.25
N ASP A 103 -6.61 7.84 19.15
CA ASP A 103 -6.22 7.25 17.88
C ASP A 103 -4.71 7.25 17.68
N ALA A 104 -4.22 6.23 16.99
CA ALA A 104 -2.87 6.20 16.45
C ALA A 104 -2.91 5.93 14.96
N THR A 105 -1.91 6.39 14.20
CA THR A 105 -1.95 6.34 12.75
C THR A 105 -0.59 5.91 12.16
N PHE A 106 -0.64 5.05 11.16
CA PHE A 106 0.48 4.78 10.28
C PHE A 106 0.54 5.87 9.20
N ILE A 107 1.48 6.80 9.31
CA ILE A 107 1.63 7.89 8.33
C ILE A 107 2.35 7.38 7.09
N GLY A 108 3.51 6.75 7.26
CA GLY A 108 4.29 6.12 6.21
C GLY A 108 3.83 4.69 5.90
N SER A 109 4.32 4.16 4.80
CA SER A 109 4.16 2.76 4.42
C SER A 109 5.38 2.28 3.63
N GLN A 110 6.54 2.56 4.17
CA GLN A 110 7.81 2.19 3.56
C GLN A 110 8.03 0.67 3.60
N THR A 111 8.95 0.20 2.77
CA THR A 111 9.48 -1.16 2.87
C THR A 111 10.95 -1.10 3.25
N VAL A 112 11.51 -2.22 3.67
CA VAL A 112 12.96 -2.34 3.95
C VAL A 112 13.83 -2.25 2.68
N HIS A 113 13.20 -2.17 1.49
CA HIS A 113 13.92 -1.94 0.25
C HIS A 113 14.50 -0.53 0.23
N LYS A 114 15.83 -0.42 0.10
CA LYS A 114 16.51 0.86 -0.07
C LYS A 114 16.46 1.29 -1.53
N PRO A 115 15.67 2.31 -1.90
CA PRO A 115 15.58 2.76 -3.28
C PRO A 115 16.90 3.35 -3.78
N ALA A 116 17.18 3.15 -5.06
CA ALA A 116 18.35 3.74 -5.69
C ALA A 116 18.27 5.27 -5.69
N LYS A 117 19.41 5.92 -5.56
CA LYS A 117 19.53 7.36 -5.78
C LYS A 117 20.05 7.60 -7.19
N TYR A 118 19.42 8.53 -7.88
CA TYR A 118 19.77 8.96 -9.22
C TYR A 118 20.21 10.43 -9.19
N ASP A 119 20.93 10.86 -10.21
CA ASP A 119 21.32 12.26 -10.39
C ASP A 119 20.10 13.16 -10.63
N ASP A 120 19.06 12.61 -11.28
CA ASP A 120 17.76 13.27 -11.42
C ASP A 120 16.93 13.11 -10.13
N PRO A 121 16.53 14.24 -9.48
CA PRO A 121 15.68 14.23 -8.30
C PRO A 121 14.34 13.54 -8.53
N ASN A 122 13.74 13.69 -9.73
CA ASN A 122 12.46 13.07 -10.06
C ASN A 122 12.58 11.55 -10.15
N ALA A 123 13.66 11.04 -10.77
CA ALA A 123 13.92 9.60 -10.80
C ALA A 123 14.15 9.02 -9.40
N THR A 124 14.85 9.74 -8.53
CA THR A 124 15.05 9.35 -7.13
C THR A 124 13.73 9.32 -6.36
N ALA A 125 12.87 10.32 -6.54
CA ALA A 125 11.56 10.38 -5.93
C ALA A 125 10.65 9.24 -6.41
N ASN A 126 10.65 8.94 -7.71
CA ASN A 126 9.92 7.82 -8.29
C ASN A 126 10.39 6.48 -7.72
N ALA A 127 11.70 6.27 -7.57
CA ALA A 127 12.26 5.08 -6.95
C ALA A 127 11.81 4.91 -5.49
N ARG A 128 11.77 6.01 -4.71
CA ARG A 128 11.26 6.00 -3.33
C ARG A 128 9.78 5.65 -3.26
N LEU A 129 8.97 6.20 -4.16
CA LEU A 129 7.54 5.91 -4.21
C LEU A 129 7.28 4.45 -4.64
N ALA A 130 7.98 3.94 -5.64
CA ALA A 130 7.88 2.56 -6.09
C ALA A 130 8.27 1.53 -5.00
N ALA A 131 9.08 1.93 -4.02
CA ALA A 131 9.46 1.08 -2.89
C ALA A 131 8.40 1.04 -1.76
N ARG A 132 7.29 1.76 -1.88
CA ARG A 132 6.24 1.78 -0.84
C ARG A 132 5.31 0.59 -0.93
N LEU A 133 4.86 0.13 0.23
CA LEU A 133 4.05 -1.07 0.37
C LEU A 133 2.76 -1.09 -0.47
N PRO A 134 1.93 -0.01 -0.52
CA PRO A 134 0.73 0.02 -1.36
C PRO A 134 1.02 -0.16 -2.85
N TYR A 135 2.12 0.45 -3.33
CA TYR A 135 2.55 0.30 -4.72
C TYR A 135 3.00 -1.11 -5.04
N LEU A 136 3.77 -1.72 -4.13
CA LEU A 136 4.20 -3.10 -4.28
C LEU A 136 3.02 -4.06 -4.30
N PHE A 137 2.04 -3.90 -3.40
CA PHE A 137 0.85 -4.73 -3.40
C PHE A 137 0.07 -4.63 -4.72
N ALA A 138 -0.18 -3.42 -5.21
CA ALA A 138 -0.87 -3.22 -6.47
C ALA A 138 -0.08 -3.78 -7.65
N SER A 139 1.19 -3.40 -7.79
CA SER A 139 2.04 -3.78 -8.93
C SER A 139 2.28 -5.29 -8.98
N CYS A 140 2.61 -5.92 -7.84
CA CYS A 140 2.83 -7.35 -7.77
C CYS A 140 1.56 -8.13 -8.10
N ARG A 141 0.40 -7.65 -7.67
CA ARG A 141 -0.87 -8.29 -7.97
C ARG A 141 -1.22 -8.21 -9.46
N PHE A 142 -1.10 -7.05 -10.08
CA PHE A 142 -1.28 -6.91 -11.53
C PHE A 142 -0.31 -7.81 -12.29
N ALA A 143 0.99 -7.77 -11.92
CA ALA A 143 2.01 -8.63 -12.51
C ALA A 143 1.65 -10.11 -12.43
N HIS A 144 1.19 -10.53 -11.25
CA HIS A 144 0.84 -11.93 -11.02
C HIS A 144 -0.34 -12.36 -11.91
N TYR A 145 -1.43 -11.58 -11.92
CA TYR A 145 -2.60 -11.89 -12.76
C TYR A 145 -2.25 -11.91 -14.25
N LEU A 146 -1.53 -10.91 -14.74
CA LEU A 146 -1.11 -10.87 -16.14
C LEU A 146 -0.26 -12.09 -16.52
N LYS A 147 0.67 -12.50 -15.65
CA LYS A 147 1.47 -13.71 -15.85
C LYS A 147 0.62 -14.99 -15.85
N CYS A 148 -0.39 -15.08 -14.99
CA CYS A 148 -1.32 -16.20 -14.96
C CYS A 148 -2.13 -16.27 -16.26
N MET A 149 -2.71 -15.14 -16.70
CA MET A 149 -3.50 -15.07 -17.94
C MET A 149 -2.67 -15.50 -19.14
N VAL A 150 -1.46 -14.96 -19.27
CA VAL A 150 -0.57 -15.32 -20.37
C VAL A 150 -0.21 -16.81 -20.31
N ARG A 151 0.12 -17.33 -19.13
CA ARG A 151 0.42 -18.76 -18.98
C ARG A 151 -0.75 -19.65 -19.40
N ASP A 152 -1.96 -19.26 -19.05
CA ASP A 152 -3.17 -20.01 -19.40
C ASP A 152 -3.49 -19.94 -20.91
N TRP A 153 -2.94 -18.95 -21.60
CA TRP A 153 -3.08 -18.76 -23.05
C TRP A 153 -1.96 -19.39 -23.88
N ILE A 154 -0.92 -19.93 -23.24
CA ILE A 154 0.18 -20.65 -23.93
C ILE A 154 -0.40 -21.89 -24.62
N GLY A 155 -0.06 -22.04 -25.91
CA GLY A 155 -0.58 -23.12 -26.74
C GLY A 155 -1.90 -22.79 -27.47
N GLY A 156 -2.46 -21.61 -27.23
CA GLY A 156 -3.57 -21.08 -28.04
C GLY A 156 -3.12 -20.46 -29.34
N THR A 157 -4.08 -20.08 -30.18
CA THR A 157 -3.86 -19.49 -31.52
C THR A 157 -3.74 -17.96 -31.51
N ARG A 158 -3.55 -17.35 -30.30
CA ARG A 158 -3.49 -15.89 -30.16
C ARG A 158 -2.17 -15.32 -30.67
N GLU A 159 -2.29 -14.32 -31.53
CA GLU A 159 -1.15 -13.54 -32.02
C GLU A 159 -0.86 -12.32 -31.14
N GLY A 160 0.31 -11.71 -31.31
CA GLY A 160 0.77 -10.55 -30.53
C GLY A 160 -0.25 -9.42 -30.37
N PRO A 161 -0.87 -8.93 -31.48
CA PRO A 161 -1.89 -7.88 -31.38
C PRO A 161 -3.13 -8.27 -30.56
N GLN A 162 -3.56 -9.52 -30.67
CA GLN A 162 -4.68 -10.02 -29.88
C GLN A 162 -4.33 -10.15 -28.40
N LEU A 163 -3.14 -10.65 -28.10
CA LEU A 163 -2.64 -10.71 -26.71
C LEU A 163 -2.58 -9.31 -26.08
N GLN A 164 -2.08 -8.32 -26.85
CA GLN A 164 -2.05 -6.94 -26.38
C GLN A 164 -3.43 -6.38 -26.10
N ALA A 165 -4.40 -6.61 -26.98
CA ALA A 165 -5.77 -6.15 -26.81
C ALA A 165 -6.41 -6.78 -25.57
N ASP A 166 -6.37 -8.12 -25.45
CA ASP A 166 -6.96 -8.85 -24.32
C ASP A 166 -6.37 -8.42 -22.96
N LEU A 167 -5.04 -8.25 -22.91
CA LEU A 167 -4.35 -7.78 -21.69
C LEU A 167 -4.67 -6.32 -21.36
N SER A 168 -4.75 -5.46 -22.38
CA SER A 168 -5.13 -4.06 -22.23
C SER A 168 -6.56 -3.93 -21.72
N ASP A 169 -7.50 -4.64 -22.30
CA ASP A 169 -8.91 -4.62 -21.92
C ASP A 169 -9.09 -5.07 -20.45
N TRP A 170 -8.34 -6.09 -20.04
CA TRP A 170 -8.39 -6.53 -18.66
C TRP A 170 -7.82 -5.47 -17.69
N VAL A 171 -6.68 -4.86 -18.00
CA VAL A 171 -6.07 -3.85 -17.11
C VAL A 171 -6.91 -2.58 -17.04
N HIS A 172 -7.52 -2.17 -18.16
CA HIS A 172 -8.34 -0.94 -18.22
C HIS A 172 -9.59 -1.00 -17.33
N GLN A 173 -10.05 -2.19 -16.93
CA GLN A 173 -11.13 -2.35 -15.95
C GLN A 173 -10.75 -1.77 -14.57
N TYR A 174 -9.47 -1.59 -14.29
CA TYR A 174 -8.95 -1.04 -13.02
C TYR A 174 -8.42 0.39 -13.16
N VAL A 175 -8.61 1.00 -14.32
CA VAL A 175 -8.23 2.39 -14.59
C VAL A 175 -9.43 3.29 -14.39
N THR A 176 -9.24 4.38 -13.66
CA THR A 176 -10.29 5.38 -13.44
C THR A 176 -10.48 6.24 -14.70
N ALA A 177 -11.72 6.38 -15.15
CA ALA A 177 -12.03 7.15 -16.36
C ALA A 177 -11.68 8.64 -16.24
N ASP A 178 -11.95 9.24 -15.07
CA ASP A 178 -11.57 10.62 -14.74
C ASP A 178 -10.82 10.65 -13.40
N PRO A 179 -9.49 10.58 -13.42
CA PRO A 179 -8.67 10.54 -12.22
C PRO A 179 -8.74 11.80 -11.35
N ASP A 180 -8.98 12.95 -11.94
CA ASP A 180 -8.90 14.23 -11.26
C ASP A 180 -10.19 14.56 -10.49
N SER A 181 -11.34 14.09 -10.98
CA SER A 181 -12.64 14.27 -10.31
C SER A 181 -13.07 13.06 -9.46
N ALA A 182 -12.35 11.95 -9.54
CA ALA A 182 -12.70 10.72 -8.84
C ALA A 182 -12.62 10.86 -7.32
N THR A 183 -13.62 10.31 -6.63
CA THR A 183 -13.62 10.23 -5.17
C THR A 183 -12.52 9.31 -4.67
N GLU A 184 -12.10 9.49 -3.42
CA GLU A 184 -11.11 8.62 -2.79
C GLU A 184 -11.55 7.15 -2.72
N GLU A 185 -12.86 6.90 -2.59
CA GLU A 185 -13.41 5.55 -2.65
C GLU A 185 -13.26 4.94 -4.06
N THR A 186 -13.57 5.72 -5.10
CA THR A 186 -13.38 5.28 -6.49
C THR A 186 -11.92 4.95 -6.77
N LYS A 187 -10.99 5.80 -6.35
CA LYS A 187 -9.54 5.56 -6.47
C LYS A 187 -9.07 4.34 -5.71
N ALA A 188 -9.72 4.02 -4.57
CA ALA A 188 -9.40 2.83 -3.79
C ALA A 188 -9.83 1.54 -4.50
N ARG A 189 -10.97 1.55 -5.21
CA ARG A 189 -11.50 0.43 -5.98
C ARG A 189 -10.85 0.27 -7.35
N LEU A 190 -10.51 1.39 -7.99
CA LEU A 190 -9.82 1.47 -9.29
C LEU A 190 -8.43 2.07 -9.08
N PRO A 191 -7.42 1.26 -8.71
CA PRO A 191 -6.17 1.76 -8.18
C PRO A 191 -5.25 2.42 -9.21
N LEU A 192 -5.60 2.36 -10.51
CA LEU A 192 -4.77 2.90 -11.59
C LEU A 192 -5.33 4.20 -12.14
N LYS A 193 -4.49 5.20 -12.25
CA LYS A 193 -4.74 6.43 -12.99
C LYS A 193 -4.56 6.21 -14.51
N ARG A 194 -3.56 5.39 -14.87
CA ARG A 194 -3.22 5.05 -16.25
C ARG A 194 -2.58 3.68 -16.30
N ALA A 195 -2.83 2.95 -17.39
CA ALA A 195 -2.14 1.72 -17.69
C ALA A 195 -1.86 1.63 -19.19
N GLU A 196 -0.73 1.04 -19.55
CA GLU A 196 -0.37 0.75 -20.93
C GLU A 196 0.20 -0.67 -21.00
N VAL A 197 -0.19 -1.38 -22.03
CA VAL A 197 0.32 -2.72 -22.36
C VAL A 197 0.88 -2.69 -23.77
N THR A 198 2.13 -3.08 -23.92
CA THR A 198 2.78 -3.23 -25.22
C THR A 198 3.29 -4.65 -25.35
N VAL A 199 2.98 -5.30 -26.44
CA VAL A 199 3.43 -6.66 -26.76
C VAL A 199 4.16 -6.62 -28.10
N GLU A 200 5.45 -6.96 -28.08
CA GLU A 200 6.33 -6.94 -29.26
C GLU A 200 6.99 -8.31 -29.44
N PRO A 201 7.23 -8.76 -30.68
CA PRO A 201 8.02 -9.97 -30.93
C PRO A 201 9.41 -9.84 -30.33
N ASP A 202 9.91 -10.91 -29.70
CA ASP A 202 11.29 -10.92 -29.18
C ASP A 202 12.28 -11.17 -30.30
N PRO A 203 13.11 -10.18 -30.67
CA PRO A 203 14.07 -10.37 -31.79
C PRO A 203 15.18 -11.38 -31.46
N GLU A 204 15.46 -11.62 -30.17
CA GLU A 204 16.50 -12.57 -29.74
C GLU A 204 15.99 -14.01 -29.67
N ASN A 205 14.67 -14.18 -29.49
CA ASN A 205 14.05 -15.51 -29.39
C ASN A 205 12.84 -15.60 -30.30
N PRO A 206 13.03 -16.06 -31.56
CA PRO A 206 11.92 -16.26 -32.49
C PRO A 206 10.87 -17.19 -31.91
N GLY A 207 9.61 -16.78 -31.94
CA GLY A 207 8.52 -17.52 -31.31
C GLY A 207 8.16 -17.04 -29.90
N TYR A 208 8.78 -15.96 -29.42
CA TYR A 208 8.44 -15.35 -28.14
C TYR A 208 8.01 -13.90 -28.31
N TYR A 209 7.23 -13.40 -27.36
CA TYR A 209 6.87 -11.99 -27.25
C TYR A 209 7.49 -11.39 -25.99
N LYS A 210 7.96 -10.15 -26.07
CA LYS A 210 8.28 -9.30 -24.93
C LYS A 210 7.06 -8.43 -24.63
N SER A 211 6.57 -8.48 -23.41
CA SER A 211 5.51 -7.58 -22.96
C SER A 211 6.05 -6.56 -21.98
N ARG A 212 5.64 -5.32 -22.19
CA ARG A 212 5.93 -4.20 -21.27
C ARG A 212 4.63 -3.70 -20.70
N PHE A 213 4.59 -3.55 -19.39
CA PHE A 213 3.46 -3.02 -18.65
C PHE A 213 3.87 -1.73 -17.95
N LEU A 214 3.11 -0.67 -18.17
CA LEU A 214 3.25 0.59 -17.46
C LEU A 214 2.01 0.78 -16.61
N PHE A 215 2.20 0.90 -15.29
CA PHE A 215 1.13 1.20 -14.33
C PHE A 215 1.42 2.51 -13.63
N VAL A 216 0.44 3.40 -13.61
CA VAL A 216 0.47 4.66 -12.89
C VAL A 216 -0.65 4.64 -11.86
N PRO A 217 -0.35 4.37 -10.57
CA PRO A 217 -1.36 4.38 -9.52
C PRO A 217 -1.80 5.80 -9.15
N HIS A 218 -3.00 5.92 -8.53
CA HIS A 218 -3.51 7.22 -8.04
C HIS A 218 -2.77 7.74 -6.81
N HIS A 219 -2.24 6.84 -5.99
CA HIS A 219 -1.65 7.25 -4.73
C HIS A 219 -0.31 7.90 -4.94
N GLN A 220 -0.39 9.20 -5.10
CA GLN A 220 0.75 10.09 -5.15
C GLN A 220 1.02 10.64 -3.76
N LEU A 221 2.28 10.83 -3.44
CA LEU A 221 2.70 11.75 -2.41
C LEU A 221 3.24 12.98 -3.12
N GLU A 222 2.67 14.12 -2.76
CA GLU A 222 3.25 15.42 -3.10
C GLU A 222 3.31 15.74 -4.59
N GLY A 223 2.28 15.37 -5.35
CA GLY A 223 2.10 15.86 -6.73
C GLY A 223 3.02 15.23 -7.78
N MET A 224 3.67 14.10 -7.47
CA MET A 224 4.49 13.38 -8.45
C MET A 224 3.80 12.12 -8.98
N ASP A 225 3.78 11.96 -10.29
CA ASP A 225 3.31 10.74 -10.95
C ASP A 225 4.39 9.66 -10.86
N VAL A 226 4.01 8.47 -10.40
CA VAL A 226 4.88 7.30 -10.39
C VAL A 226 4.40 6.29 -11.41
N SER A 227 5.29 5.91 -12.31
CA SER A 227 5.05 4.83 -13.24
C SER A 227 5.88 3.60 -12.85
N VAL A 228 5.26 2.44 -12.82
CA VAL A 228 5.94 1.17 -12.64
C VAL A 228 5.96 0.45 -13.98
N SER A 229 7.15 0.28 -14.55
CA SER A 229 7.34 -0.46 -15.80
C SER A 229 7.83 -1.87 -15.49
N MET A 230 7.17 -2.86 -16.05
CA MET A 230 7.59 -4.26 -15.99
C MET A 230 7.78 -4.81 -17.39
N VAL A 231 8.84 -5.58 -17.57
CA VAL A 231 9.12 -6.32 -18.81
C VAL A 231 9.00 -7.81 -18.53
N SER A 232 8.18 -8.51 -19.29
CA SER A 232 8.02 -9.97 -19.19
C SER A 232 8.22 -10.61 -20.57
N GLN A 233 8.88 -11.76 -20.61
CA GLN A 233 8.99 -12.58 -21.83
C GLN A 233 7.81 -13.56 -21.86
N LEU A 234 7.13 -13.61 -23.00
CA LEU A 234 5.97 -14.46 -23.22
C LEU A 234 6.28 -15.40 -24.40
N PRO A 235 6.03 -16.73 -24.26
CA PRO A 235 6.13 -17.64 -25.42
C PRO A 235 5.01 -17.36 -26.42
N GLN A 236 5.32 -17.44 -27.71
CA GLN A 236 4.30 -17.43 -28.75
C GLN A 236 3.49 -18.72 -28.67
N GLY A 237 2.18 -18.62 -28.84
CA GLY A 237 1.33 -19.79 -29.09
C GLY A 237 1.76 -20.48 -30.40
N LYS A 238 1.78 -21.81 -30.40
CA LYS A 238 1.98 -22.63 -31.60
C LYS A 238 0.71 -22.70 -32.40
#